data_42724a08097a4d29ff0995981891074c
#
_entry.id   42724a08097a4d29ff0995981891074c
#
_cell.length_a   1.000
_cell.length_b   1.000
_cell.length_c   1.000
_cell.angle_alpha   90.00
_cell.angle_beta   90.00
_cell.angle_gamma   90.00
#
_symmetry.space_group_name_H-M   'P 1'
#
loop_
_entity.id
_entity.type
_entity.pdbx_description
1 polymer ?
#
loop_
_entity_poly.entity_id
_entity_poly.type
_entity_poly.pdbx_seq_one_letter_code
_entity_poly.pdbx_strand_id
1 'polypeptide(L)'
;TDDSAEPQLYYAVVEDAARLRDGLGIMPAAALPVALLEPVAEPLEDLVSRYARTHIPFTAQQAAEHFSRLTPVGVGVLTPVLQRLQQQRRLSSGEFLPEVLRTPGSAGVEWVDAQVLRTIRARSLAALREEIEPVSAQVYGVFLPSWQNVRSLSVRVAQTLPEASAYGAFM
;
A
#
# COMPACT_ATOMS: atom_id res chain seq x y z
N THR A 1 15.79 -13.92 39.87
CA THR A 1 15.93 -13.31 38.54
C THR A 1 16.40 -14.40 37.60
N ASP A 2 15.43 -15.16 37.10
CA ASP A 2 15.64 -16.27 36.18
C ASP A 2 15.50 -15.68 34.75
N ASP A 3 16.60 -15.20 34.21
CA ASP A 3 16.69 -14.69 32.83
C ASP A 3 17.25 -15.78 31.91
N SER A 4 16.59 -16.95 31.96
CA SER A 4 16.86 -18.05 31.02
C SER A 4 15.92 -17.95 29.83
N ALA A 5 16.00 -16.82 29.08
CA ALA A 5 15.46 -16.79 27.73
C ALA A 5 16.24 -17.79 26.88
N GLU A 6 15.59 -18.89 26.47
CA GLU A 6 16.22 -19.83 25.55
C GLU A 6 16.74 -19.08 24.31
N PRO A 7 17.97 -19.37 23.85
CA PRO A 7 18.53 -18.71 22.69
C PRO A 7 17.64 -18.98 21.46
N GLN A 8 17.00 -17.95 20.97
CA GLN A 8 16.16 -18.05 19.78
C GLN A 8 17.05 -18.22 18.56
N LEU A 9 16.93 -19.37 17.88
CA LEU A 9 17.72 -19.69 16.70
C LEU A 9 17.04 -19.11 15.46
N TYR A 10 17.79 -18.36 14.68
CA TYR A 10 17.38 -17.83 13.37
C TYR A 10 18.25 -18.40 12.26
N TYR A 11 17.63 -18.64 11.10
CA TYR A 11 18.32 -19.11 9.90
C TYR A 11 18.41 -17.97 8.90
N ALA A 12 19.57 -17.78 8.32
CA ALA A 12 19.79 -16.80 7.26
C ALA A 12 20.60 -17.46 6.12
N VAL A 13 20.45 -16.93 4.90
CA VAL A 13 21.30 -17.35 3.80
C VAL A 13 22.71 -16.81 4.01
N VAL A 14 23.70 -17.60 3.64
CA VAL A 14 25.10 -17.29 3.92
C VAL A 14 25.57 -16.01 3.21
N GLU A 15 24.99 -15.69 2.06
CA GLU A 15 25.27 -14.48 1.29
C GLU A 15 24.80 -13.19 1.98
N ASP A 16 23.94 -13.29 2.97
CA ASP A 16 23.49 -12.15 3.75
C ASP A 16 24.31 -11.94 5.04
N ALA A 17 25.31 -12.78 5.30
CA ALA A 17 26.13 -12.71 6.51
C ALA A 17 26.80 -11.33 6.70
N ALA A 18 27.40 -10.77 5.64
CA ALA A 18 28.01 -9.45 5.68
C ALA A 18 26.95 -8.34 5.94
N ARG A 19 25.78 -8.42 5.31
CA ARG A 19 24.68 -7.44 5.52
C ARG A 19 24.16 -7.46 6.95
N LEU A 20 23.96 -8.65 7.50
CA LEU A 20 23.48 -8.82 8.88
C LEU A 20 24.51 -8.33 9.89
N ARG A 21 25.80 -8.61 9.64
CA ARG A 21 26.88 -8.11 10.47
C ARG A 21 26.98 -6.58 10.42
N ASP A 22 27.05 -6.01 9.22
CA ASP A 22 27.33 -4.59 9.04
C ASP A 22 26.07 -3.72 9.29
N GLY A 23 24.86 -4.25 9.01
CA GLY A 23 23.60 -3.54 9.21
C GLY A 23 22.98 -3.68 10.59
N LEU A 24 23.14 -4.85 11.22
CA LEU A 24 22.50 -5.19 12.48
C LEU A 24 23.47 -5.63 13.59
N GLY A 25 24.78 -5.69 13.32
CA GLY A 25 25.78 -6.13 14.30
C GLY A 25 25.71 -7.64 14.63
N ILE A 26 25.04 -8.45 13.79
CA ILE A 26 24.86 -9.88 14.03
C ILE A 26 26.08 -10.63 13.51
N MET A 27 26.82 -11.24 14.43
CA MET A 27 27.99 -12.03 14.05
C MET A 27 27.57 -13.40 13.50
N PRO A 28 28.14 -13.84 12.36
CA PRO A 28 27.89 -15.16 11.83
C PRO A 28 28.39 -16.25 12.79
N ALA A 29 27.61 -17.32 12.94
CA ALA A 29 27.89 -18.41 13.86
C ALA A 29 29.07 -19.31 13.47
N ALA A 30 29.52 -19.27 12.22
CA ALA A 30 30.59 -20.12 11.69
C ALA A 30 31.67 -19.29 10.99
N ALA A 31 32.84 -19.87 10.84
CA ALA A 31 33.92 -19.33 10.02
C ALA A 31 33.47 -19.39 8.55
N LEU A 32 33.17 -18.24 7.96
CA LEU A 32 32.76 -18.11 6.56
C LEU A 32 33.95 -17.70 5.69
N PRO A 33 33.93 -18.07 4.39
CA PRO A 33 34.91 -17.58 3.42
C PRO A 33 34.95 -16.05 3.41
N VAL A 34 36.13 -15.48 3.29
CA VAL A 34 36.35 -14.01 3.31
C VAL A 34 35.52 -13.30 2.25
N ALA A 35 35.33 -13.90 1.08
CA ALA A 35 34.51 -13.36 0.01
C ALA A 35 33.04 -13.11 0.41
N LEU A 36 32.50 -13.84 1.39
CA LEU A 36 31.15 -13.65 1.92
C LEU A 36 31.08 -12.63 3.06
N LEU A 37 32.23 -12.15 3.49
CA LEU A 37 32.37 -11.17 4.57
C LEU A 37 32.85 -9.81 4.06
N GLU A 38 32.90 -9.59 2.76
CA GLU A 38 33.22 -8.29 2.19
C GLU A 38 32.21 -7.23 2.66
N PRO A 39 32.67 -6.04 3.06
CA PRO A 39 31.80 -4.97 3.55
C PRO A 39 30.73 -4.59 2.53
N VAL A 40 29.50 -4.44 2.97
CA VAL A 40 28.37 -4.05 2.13
C VAL A 40 28.11 -2.56 2.31
N ALA A 41 27.99 -1.83 1.21
CA ALA A 41 27.57 -0.43 1.25
C ALA A 41 26.09 -0.33 1.68
N GLU A 42 25.78 0.57 2.62
CA GLU A 42 24.42 0.84 3.12
C GLU A 42 23.63 -0.44 3.50
N PRO A 43 24.19 -1.33 4.35
CA PRO A 43 23.61 -2.65 4.61
C PRO A 43 22.24 -2.59 5.26
N LEU A 44 21.99 -1.63 6.16
CA LEU A 44 20.67 -1.44 6.79
C LEU A 44 19.65 -0.97 5.77
N GLU A 45 20.02 -0.11 4.84
CA GLU A 45 19.14 0.36 3.76
C GLU A 45 18.74 -0.80 2.84
N ASP A 46 19.66 -1.70 2.51
CA ASP A 46 19.36 -2.90 1.72
C ASP A 46 18.41 -3.84 2.46
N LEU A 47 18.63 -4.08 3.76
CA LEU A 47 17.75 -4.90 4.59
C LEU A 47 16.33 -4.31 4.68
N VAL A 48 16.20 -3.02 4.94
CA VAL A 48 14.90 -2.31 5.00
C VAL A 48 14.21 -2.35 3.64
N SER A 49 14.95 -2.18 2.55
CA SER A 49 14.38 -2.28 1.20
C SER A 49 13.85 -3.68 0.88
N ARG A 50 14.54 -4.72 1.33
CA ARG A 50 14.07 -6.13 1.18
C ARG A 50 12.83 -6.39 2.01
N TYR A 51 12.81 -5.90 3.25
CA TYR A 51 11.63 -5.97 4.11
C TYR A 51 10.43 -5.33 3.42
N ALA A 52 10.56 -4.10 2.92
CA ALA A 52 9.48 -3.36 2.27
C ALA A 52 8.91 -4.07 1.02
N ARG A 53 9.73 -4.81 0.26
CA ARG A 53 9.29 -5.55 -0.92
C ARG A 53 8.43 -6.77 -0.61
N THR A 54 8.51 -7.28 0.60
CA THR A 54 7.78 -8.50 1.02
C THR A 54 6.62 -8.21 1.97
N HIS A 55 6.42 -6.94 2.34
CA HIS A 55 5.39 -6.54 3.28
C HIS A 55 4.37 -5.60 2.63
N ILE A 56 3.15 -5.61 3.17
CA ILE A 56 2.11 -4.61 2.90
C ILE A 56 2.53 -3.27 3.51
N PRO A 57 1.81 -2.16 3.28
CA PRO A 57 2.13 -0.90 3.93
C PRO A 57 2.36 -1.07 5.43
N PHE A 58 3.44 -0.50 5.95
CA PHE A 58 3.90 -0.67 7.33
C PHE A 58 4.34 0.66 7.93
N THR A 59 4.33 0.77 9.24
CA THR A 59 4.85 1.92 9.98
C THR A 59 6.33 1.71 10.35
N ALA A 60 7.05 2.79 10.66
CA ALA A 60 8.42 2.70 11.15
C ALA A 60 8.51 1.86 12.45
N GLN A 61 7.46 1.90 13.28
CA GLN A 61 7.35 1.09 14.48
C GLN A 61 7.31 -0.41 14.16
N GLN A 62 6.47 -0.82 13.21
CA GLN A 62 6.37 -2.23 12.78
C GLN A 62 7.68 -2.74 12.19
N ALA A 63 8.38 -1.91 11.41
CA ALA A 63 9.71 -2.25 10.91
C ALA A 63 10.72 -2.40 12.06
N ALA A 64 10.70 -1.50 13.05
CA ALA A 64 11.57 -1.59 14.22
C ALA A 64 11.30 -2.86 15.02
N GLU A 65 10.05 -3.22 15.24
CA GLU A 65 9.65 -4.45 15.92
C GLU A 65 10.13 -5.71 15.17
N HIS A 66 10.06 -5.69 13.84
CA HIS A 66 10.56 -6.79 13.02
C HIS A 66 12.05 -7.01 13.20
N PHE A 67 12.85 -5.96 13.07
CA PHE A 67 14.31 -6.04 13.20
C PHE A 67 14.75 -6.26 14.67
N SER A 68 13.98 -5.77 15.64
CA SER A 68 14.26 -5.94 17.07
C SER A 68 14.16 -7.40 17.56
N ARG A 69 13.58 -8.28 16.74
CA ARG A 69 13.62 -9.74 17.00
C ARG A 69 15.02 -10.32 16.85
N LEU A 70 15.88 -9.66 16.07
CA LEU A 70 17.25 -10.08 15.80
C LEU A 70 18.26 -9.30 16.64
N THR A 71 18.11 -7.97 16.68
CA THR A 71 18.96 -7.04 17.43
C THR A 71 18.18 -5.78 17.73
N PRO A 72 18.36 -5.14 18.89
CA PRO A 72 17.61 -3.93 19.23
C PRO A 72 17.82 -2.80 18.21
N VAL A 73 16.83 -2.52 17.38
CA VAL A 73 16.82 -1.44 16.39
C VAL A 73 15.65 -0.51 16.67
N GLY A 74 15.96 0.70 17.09
CA GLY A 74 14.94 1.71 17.40
C GLY A 74 14.38 2.40 16.16
N VAL A 75 13.15 2.92 16.27
CA VAL A 75 12.50 3.75 15.24
C VAL A 75 13.38 4.91 14.78
N GLY A 76 14.12 5.53 15.72
CA GLY A 76 15.03 6.63 15.41
C GLY A 76 16.16 6.27 14.44
N VAL A 77 16.59 5.01 14.41
CA VAL A 77 17.59 4.50 13.47
C VAL A 77 16.96 4.23 12.10
N LEU A 78 15.75 3.70 12.07
CA LEU A 78 15.07 3.33 10.82
C LEU A 78 14.45 4.52 10.08
N THR A 79 13.97 5.52 10.79
CA THR A 79 13.30 6.68 10.17
C THR A 79 14.17 7.39 9.13
N PRO A 80 15.45 7.72 9.39
CA PRO A 80 16.33 8.30 8.37
C PRO A 80 16.55 7.39 7.15
N VAL A 81 16.61 6.08 7.37
CA VAL A 81 16.77 5.08 6.29
C VAL A 81 15.51 5.06 5.40
N LEU A 82 14.31 5.04 6.00
CA LEU A 82 13.04 5.10 5.28
C LEU A 82 12.91 6.39 4.47
N GLN A 83 13.30 7.53 5.04
CA GLN A 83 13.30 8.83 4.36
C GLN A 83 14.28 8.84 3.17
N ARG A 84 15.47 8.26 3.31
CA ARG A 84 16.44 8.14 2.22
C ARG A 84 15.89 7.27 1.09
N LEU A 85 15.31 6.12 1.40
CA LEU A 85 14.66 5.25 0.41
C LEU A 85 13.50 5.95 -0.30
N GLN A 86 12.78 6.82 0.40
CA GLN A 86 11.74 7.66 -0.21
C GLN A 86 12.33 8.69 -1.18
N GLN A 87 13.41 9.38 -0.80
CA GLN A 87 14.11 10.32 -1.67
C GLN A 87 14.62 9.64 -2.95
N GLN A 88 15.06 8.40 -2.84
CA GLN A 88 15.45 7.53 -3.95
C GLN A 88 14.24 7.00 -4.76
N ARG A 89 13.01 7.33 -4.38
CA ARG A 89 11.76 6.84 -4.98
C ARG A 89 11.57 5.32 -4.93
N ARG A 90 12.26 4.66 -4.02
CA ARG A 90 12.09 3.22 -3.74
C ARG A 90 10.91 2.95 -2.82
N LEU A 91 10.66 3.85 -1.87
CA LEU A 91 9.48 3.83 -1.01
C LEU A 91 8.56 5.01 -1.30
N SER A 92 7.28 4.81 -1.03
CA SER A 92 6.26 5.85 -0.93
C SER A 92 5.77 5.94 0.50
N SER A 93 5.51 7.15 0.98
CA SER A 93 4.91 7.39 2.28
C SER A 93 3.52 7.99 2.15
N GLY A 94 2.63 7.67 3.07
CA GLY A 94 1.26 8.18 3.06
C GLY A 94 0.37 7.41 4.03
N GLU A 95 -0.92 7.51 3.82
CA GLU A 95 -1.95 6.70 4.48
C GLU A 95 -2.49 5.71 3.46
N PHE A 96 -2.09 4.46 3.56
CA PHE A 96 -2.45 3.43 2.58
C PHE A 96 -3.44 2.41 3.13
N LEU A 97 -3.38 2.13 4.44
CA LEU A 97 -4.25 1.15 5.07
C LEU A 97 -5.62 1.77 5.42
N PRO A 98 -6.71 1.08 5.11
CA PRO A 98 -8.03 1.43 5.63
C PRO A 98 -8.01 1.52 7.16
N GLU A 99 -8.80 2.42 7.74
CA GLU A 99 -8.86 2.65 9.19
C GLU A 99 -9.12 1.37 9.99
N VAL A 100 -9.92 0.46 9.43
CA VAL A 100 -10.24 -0.85 10.03
C VAL A 100 -9.01 -1.75 10.19
N LEU A 101 -8.00 -1.58 9.33
CA LEU A 101 -6.76 -2.39 9.34
C LEU A 101 -5.61 -1.69 10.07
N ARG A 102 -5.81 -0.46 10.53
CA ARG A 102 -4.80 0.26 11.32
C ARG A 102 -4.79 -0.28 12.74
N THR A 103 -3.60 -0.54 13.25
CA THR A 103 -3.45 -0.88 14.67
C THR A 103 -3.85 0.31 15.52
N PRO A 104 -4.75 0.16 16.52
CA PRO A 104 -5.11 1.25 17.41
C PRO A 104 -3.86 1.89 18.04
N GLY A 105 -3.73 3.20 17.93
CA GLY A 105 -2.56 3.93 18.43
C GLY A 105 -1.37 4.05 17.46
N SER A 106 -1.40 3.40 16.29
CA SER A 106 -0.39 3.61 15.25
C SER A 106 -0.69 4.85 14.40
N ALA A 107 -0.80 6.01 15.05
CA ALA A 107 -0.83 7.29 14.36
C ALA A 107 0.57 7.57 13.79
N GLY A 108 0.84 7.16 12.57
CA GLY A 108 2.13 7.36 11.94
C GLY A 108 2.07 7.27 10.43
N VAL A 109 3.07 7.85 9.80
CA VAL A 109 3.26 7.72 8.36
C VAL A 109 3.49 6.25 8.02
N GLU A 110 2.69 5.72 7.11
CA GLU A 110 2.87 4.40 6.54
C GLU A 110 3.83 4.45 5.36
N TRP A 111 4.60 3.39 5.22
CA TRP A 111 5.60 3.22 4.17
C TRP A 111 5.27 1.99 3.33
N VAL A 112 5.50 2.07 2.04
CA VAL A 112 5.29 0.95 1.13
C VAL A 112 6.31 1.00 -0.01
N ASP A 113 6.78 -0.15 -0.45
CA ASP A 113 7.61 -0.24 -1.65
C ASP A 113 6.82 0.22 -2.89
N ALA A 114 7.46 1.03 -3.73
CA ALA A 114 6.80 1.62 -4.91
C ALA A 114 6.29 0.56 -5.91
N GLN A 115 6.96 -0.60 -6.00
CA GLN A 115 6.52 -1.70 -6.85
C GLN A 115 5.34 -2.44 -6.24
N VAL A 116 5.40 -2.70 -4.93
CA VAL A 116 4.30 -3.32 -4.18
C VAL A 116 3.05 -2.45 -4.29
N LEU A 117 3.18 -1.13 -4.10
CA LEU A 117 2.05 -0.19 -4.24
C LEU A 117 1.43 -0.24 -5.64
N ARG A 118 2.25 -0.26 -6.69
CA ARG A 118 1.76 -0.41 -8.07
C ARG A 118 1.00 -1.72 -8.26
N THR A 119 1.51 -2.81 -7.70
CA THR A 119 0.87 -4.12 -7.78
C THR A 119 -0.47 -4.15 -7.04
N ILE A 120 -0.54 -3.57 -5.83
CA ILE A 120 -1.77 -3.45 -5.06
C ILE A 120 -2.81 -2.65 -5.84
N ARG A 121 -2.43 -1.47 -6.37
CA ARG A 121 -3.34 -0.61 -7.15
C ARG A 121 -3.85 -1.32 -8.41
N ALA A 122 -2.99 -2.01 -9.14
CA ALA A 122 -3.37 -2.74 -10.33
C ALA A 122 -4.36 -3.87 -10.01
N ARG A 123 -4.13 -4.63 -8.94
CA ARG A 123 -5.03 -5.69 -8.48
C ARG A 123 -6.36 -5.16 -7.99
N SER A 124 -6.36 -4.09 -7.20
CA SER A 124 -7.60 -3.45 -6.74
C SER A 124 -8.45 -2.93 -7.91
N LEU A 125 -7.78 -2.31 -8.90
CA LEU A 125 -8.49 -1.84 -10.09
C LEU A 125 -9.03 -2.99 -10.94
N ALA A 126 -8.29 -4.10 -11.06
CA ALA A 126 -8.77 -5.29 -11.76
C ALA A 126 -10.00 -5.88 -11.05
N ALA A 127 -9.94 -6.06 -9.73
CA ALA A 127 -11.08 -6.55 -8.95
C ALA A 127 -12.31 -5.66 -9.10
N LEU A 128 -12.17 -4.33 -8.99
CA LEU A 128 -13.28 -3.40 -9.20
C LEU A 128 -13.87 -3.49 -10.61
N ARG A 129 -13.05 -3.79 -11.63
CA ARG A 129 -13.54 -3.98 -12.99
C ARG A 129 -14.31 -5.29 -13.17
N GLU A 130 -13.94 -6.34 -12.46
CA GLU A 130 -14.64 -7.63 -12.46
C GLU A 130 -16.02 -7.51 -11.79
N GLU A 131 -16.19 -6.62 -10.81
CA GLU A 131 -17.47 -6.34 -10.15
C GLU A 131 -18.44 -5.55 -11.04
N ILE A 132 -17.95 -4.89 -12.11
CA ILE A 132 -18.80 -4.12 -13.03
C ILE A 132 -19.37 -5.07 -14.08
N GLU A 133 -20.63 -5.50 -13.89
CA GLU A 133 -21.34 -6.24 -14.90
C GLU A 133 -21.78 -5.33 -16.06
N PRO A 134 -21.60 -5.75 -17.32
CA PRO A 134 -22.08 -5.02 -18.47
C PRO A 134 -23.62 -4.95 -18.43
N VAL A 135 -24.16 -3.75 -18.43
CA VAL A 135 -25.62 -3.56 -18.52
C VAL A 135 -26.10 -3.72 -19.96
N SER A 136 -27.33 -4.20 -20.15
CA SER A 136 -27.92 -4.31 -21.47
C SER A 136 -28.05 -2.95 -22.17
N ALA A 137 -28.04 -2.93 -23.50
CA ALA A 137 -28.21 -1.70 -24.28
C ALA A 137 -29.51 -0.95 -23.94
N GLN A 138 -30.53 -1.67 -23.53
CA GLN A 138 -31.82 -1.08 -23.10
C GLN A 138 -31.68 -0.31 -21.79
N VAL A 139 -31.02 -0.91 -20.77
CA VAL A 139 -30.75 -0.27 -19.47
C VAL A 139 -29.86 0.94 -19.66
N TYR A 140 -28.81 0.81 -20.48
CA TYR A 140 -27.92 1.92 -20.82
C TYR A 140 -28.68 3.06 -21.55
N GLY A 141 -29.55 2.73 -22.50
CA GLY A 141 -30.37 3.71 -23.22
C GLY A 141 -31.31 4.48 -22.30
N VAL A 142 -31.86 3.87 -21.25
CA VAL A 142 -32.68 4.54 -20.23
C VAL A 142 -31.86 5.43 -19.31
N PHE A 143 -30.61 5.01 -18.98
CA PHE A 143 -29.71 5.77 -18.10
C PHE A 143 -29.15 7.01 -18.78
N LEU A 144 -28.73 6.93 -20.04
CA LEU A 144 -28.02 7.99 -20.78
C LEU A 144 -28.77 9.36 -20.78
N PRO A 145 -30.05 9.45 -21.09
CA PRO A 145 -30.77 10.72 -21.08
C PRO A 145 -30.82 11.38 -19.70
N SER A 146 -30.86 10.57 -18.64
CA SER A 146 -30.83 11.03 -17.27
C SER A 146 -29.43 11.56 -16.89
N TRP A 147 -28.41 10.86 -17.27
CA TRP A 147 -27.02 11.23 -16.99
C TRP A 147 -26.59 12.49 -17.77
N GLN A 148 -27.04 12.64 -19.00
CA GLN A 148 -26.76 13.81 -19.83
C GLN A 148 -27.70 14.99 -19.57
N ASN A 149 -28.54 14.93 -18.55
CA ASN A 149 -29.59 15.95 -18.24
C ASN A 149 -30.60 16.22 -19.34
N VAL A 150 -30.69 15.38 -20.37
CA VAL A 150 -31.64 15.54 -21.48
C VAL A 150 -33.07 15.28 -20.99
N ARG A 151 -33.25 14.37 -20.03
CA ARG A 151 -34.55 14.03 -19.44
C ARG A 151 -35.18 15.19 -18.66
N SER A 152 -34.37 16.07 -18.07
CA SER A 152 -34.87 17.27 -17.38
C SER A 152 -35.42 18.33 -18.36
N LEU A 153 -34.88 18.37 -19.56
CA LEU A 153 -35.37 19.27 -20.63
C LEU A 153 -36.73 18.82 -21.15
N SER A 154 -36.93 17.53 -21.39
CA SER A 154 -38.22 17.01 -21.87
C SER A 154 -39.35 17.17 -20.84
N VAL A 155 -39.06 17.01 -19.54
CA VAL A 155 -40.04 17.28 -18.48
C VAL A 155 -40.37 18.77 -18.38
N ARG A 156 -39.40 19.68 -18.52
CA ARG A 156 -39.66 21.13 -18.53
C ARG A 156 -40.46 21.59 -19.74
N VAL A 157 -40.20 21.03 -20.93
CA VAL A 157 -40.94 21.35 -22.13
C VAL A 157 -42.41 20.88 -22.02
N ALA A 158 -42.65 19.70 -21.47
CA ALA A 158 -44.01 19.19 -21.23
C ALA A 158 -44.78 19.99 -20.16
N GLN A 159 -44.12 20.60 -19.20
CA GLN A 159 -44.73 21.45 -18.18
C GLN A 159 -44.94 22.92 -18.63
N THR A 160 -44.26 23.36 -19.69
CA THR A 160 -44.34 24.74 -20.22
C THR A 160 -45.19 24.87 -21.45
N LEU A 161 -45.68 23.76 -22.01
CA LEU A 161 -46.71 23.82 -23.04
C LEU A 161 -48.05 24.09 -22.33
N PRO A 162 -48.68 25.28 -22.50
CA PRO A 162 -50.06 25.48 -22.03
C PRO A 162 -50.97 24.47 -22.73
N GLU A 163 -51.91 23.94 -22.00
CA GLU A 163 -52.97 23.04 -22.54
C GLU A 163 -53.57 23.66 -23.79
N ALA A 164 -53.08 23.27 -24.95
CA ALA A 164 -53.69 23.58 -26.24
C ALA A 164 -54.82 22.58 -26.51
N SER A 165 -55.66 22.38 -25.53
CA SER A 165 -56.87 21.53 -25.67
C SER A 165 -58.17 22.23 -25.25
N ALA A 166 -58.30 23.51 -25.57
CA ALA A 166 -59.55 24.18 -25.32
C ALA A 166 -60.06 25.04 -26.51
N TYR A 167 -59.64 24.75 -27.73
CA TYR A 167 -60.23 25.38 -28.93
C TYR A 167 -60.50 24.33 -30.02
N GLY A 168 -61.59 23.65 -29.90
CA GLY A 168 -61.96 22.65 -30.88
C GLY A 168 -63.39 22.12 -30.70
N ALA A 169 -64.31 22.94 -30.23
CA ALA A 169 -65.73 22.60 -30.23
C ALA A 169 -66.54 23.87 -30.52
N PHE A 170 -66.47 24.33 -31.76
CA PHE A 170 -67.52 25.17 -32.38
C PHE A 170 -67.37 25.10 -33.89
N MET A 171 -68.15 24.24 -34.49
CA MET A 171 -68.90 24.20 -35.71
C MET A 171 -69.07 22.80 -36.25
#